data_574d9671f51519c61add818313918fc4
#
_entry.id   574d9671f51519c61add818313918fc4
#
_cell.length_a   1.000
_cell.length_b   1.000
_cell.length_c   1.000
_cell.angle_alpha   90.00
_cell.angle_beta   90.00
_cell.angle_gamma   90.00
#
_symmetry.space_group_name_H-M   'P 1'
#
loop_
_entity.id
_entity.type
_entity.pdbx_description
1 polymer ?
#
loop_
_entity_poly.entity_id
_entity_poly.type
_entity_poly.pdbx_seq_one_letter_code
_entity_poly.pdbx_strand_id
1 'polypeptide(L)'
;MKQPVFTGAAVAIITPMHADGTVNFEELGRIIDDQIAHGTDAIVICGTTGESAALNHEEHVECIRFAVKHTAKRVPVIAGTGSNDTAFAIEISKEAEEAGADALLLVTPYYNKTSQAGLIAHYTAIANAVTLPCIIYNVPSRTGVNLQPATLAELAKLPLSLIHISEPTRPRLIS
;
A
#
# COMPACT_ATOMS: atom_id res chain seq x y z
N MET A 1 12.65 17.58 -10.18
CA MET A 1 12.45 16.13 -9.97
C MET A 1 11.71 15.97 -8.64
N LYS A 2 10.68 15.13 -8.59
CA LYS A 2 9.99 14.81 -7.33
C LYS A 2 10.95 14.03 -6.45
N GLN A 3 11.03 14.36 -5.15
CA GLN A 3 11.86 13.61 -4.22
C GLN A 3 11.20 12.25 -3.94
N PRO A 4 11.97 11.15 -3.91
CA PRO A 4 11.45 9.85 -3.51
C PRO A 4 11.07 9.86 -2.02
N VAL A 5 10.04 9.07 -1.65
CA VAL A 5 9.62 8.90 -0.25
C VAL A 5 10.73 8.22 0.57
N PHE A 6 11.43 7.28 -0.05
CA PHE A 6 12.60 6.59 0.52
C PHE A 6 13.54 6.16 -0.61
N THR A 7 14.74 5.77 -0.24
CA THR A 7 15.71 5.11 -1.13
C THR A 7 16.23 3.87 -0.41
N GLY A 8 16.32 2.74 -1.12
CA GLY A 8 16.73 1.46 -0.54
C GLY A 8 15.61 0.43 -0.54
N ALA A 9 15.47 -0.32 0.54
CA ALA A 9 14.53 -1.43 0.67
C ALA A 9 13.33 -1.06 1.55
N ALA A 10 12.12 -1.26 1.03
CA ALA A 10 10.90 -1.22 1.81
C ALA A 10 10.38 -2.64 2.07
N VAL A 11 10.03 -2.95 3.30
CA VAL A 11 9.48 -4.25 3.67
C VAL A 11 7.98 -4.18 3.87
N ALA A 12 7.24 -5.08 3.20
CA ALA A 12 5.83 -5.30 3.48
C ALA A 12 5.71 -6.31 4.63
N ILE A 13 5.32 -5.83 5.79
CA ILE A 13 5.20 -6.64 7.01
C ILE A 13 3.85 -7.33 7.11
N ILE A 14 3.82 -8.42 7.87
CA ILE A 14 2.59 -9.14 8.21
C ILE A 14 1.79 -8.37 9.27
N THR A 15 0.50 -8.69 9.40
CA THR A 15 -0.34 -8.28 10.53
C THR A 15 -0.43 -9.48 11.49
N PRO A 16 0.31 -9.49 12.58
CA PRO A 16 0.23 -10.59 13.56
C PRO A 16 -1.11 -10.57 14.28
N MET A 17 -1.67 -11.74 14.51
CA MET A 17 -2.97 -11.91 15.15
C MET A 17 -2.87 -12.86 16.34
N HIS A 18 -3.73 -12.67 17.32
CA HIS A 18 -3.98 -13.63 18.40
C HIS A 18 -4.77 -14.84 17.89
N ALA A 19 -4.86 -15.89 18.70
CA ALA A 19 -5.59 -17.10 18.33
C ALA A 19 -7.10 -16.88 18.12
N ASP A 20 -7.66 -15.81 18.66
CA ASP A 20 -9.05 -15.38 18.47
C ASP A 20 -9.27 -14.51 17.21
N GLY A 21 -8.21 -14.22 16.47
CA GLY A 21 -8.24 -13.41 15.25
C GLY A 21 -8.08 -11.91 15.45
N THR A 22 -7.97 -11.41 16.68
CA THR A 22 -7.69 -9.99 16.95
C THR A 22 -6.24 -9.62 16.65
N VAL A 23 -5.99 -8.38 16.26
CA VAL A 23 -4.64 -7.91 15.93
C VAL A 23 -3.76 -7.88 17.19
N ASN A 24 -2.56 -8.45 17.07
CA ASN A 24 -1.56 -8.45 18.13
C ASN A 24 -0.60 -7.26 17.95
N PHE A 25 -0.94 -6.12 18.53
CA PHE A 25 -0.15 -4.89 18.41
C PHE A 25 1.21 -4.96 19.11
N GLU A 26 1.36 -5.76 20.16
CA GLU A 26 2.66 -5.96 20.82
C GLU A 26 3.64 -6.63 19.85
N GLU A 27 3.21 -7.72 19.22
CA GLU A 27 4.02 -8.43 18.22
C GLU A 27 4.25 -7.58 16.95
N LEU A 28 3.25 -6.79 16.53
CA LEU A 28 3.40 -5.85 15.42
C LEU A 28 4.51 -4.82 15.71
N GLY A 29 4.55 -4.28 16.92
CA GLY A 29 5.61 -3.35 17.35
C GLY A 29 6.98 -4.01 17.33
N ARG A 30 7.08 -5.26 17.85
CA ARG A 30 8.33 -6.03 17.81
C ARG A 30 8.82 -6.28 16.38
N ILE A 31 7.93 -6.60 15.45
CA ILE A 31 8.27 -6.80 14.03
C ILE A 31 8.79 -5.49 13.43
N ILE A 32 8.14 -4.36 13.68
CA ILE A 32 8.59 -3.05 13.18
C ILE A 32 9.99 -2.73 13.70
N ASP A 33 10.23 -2.92 14.99
CA ASP A 33 11.53 -2.64 15.61
C ASP A 33 12.64 -3.55 15.05
N ASP A 34 12.33 -4.83 14.85
CA ASP A 34 13.26 -5.81 14.26
C ASP A 34 13.65 -5.42 12.83
N GLN A 35 12.68 -5.04 12.00
CA GLN A 35 12.95 -4.61 10.63
C GLN A 35 13.82 -3.34 10.58
N ILE A 36 13.52 -2.38 11.43
CA ILE A 36 14.31 -1.14 11.51
C ILE A 36 15.74 -1.43 11.99
N ALA A 37 15.88 -2.28 13.01
CA ALA A 37 17.20 -2.68 13.54
C ALA A 37 18.05 -3.43 12.49
N HIS A 38 17.42 -4.14 11.56
CA HIS A 38 18.09 -4.84 10.46
C HIS A 38 18.23 -4.00 9.18
N GLY A 39 17.95 -2.70 9.23
CA GLY A 39 18.31 -1.75 8.18
C GLY A 39 17.29 -1.62 7.06
N THR A 40 16.00 -1.87 7.32
CA THR A 40 14.97 -1.48 6.34
C THR A 40 14.90 0.04 6.21
N ASP A 41 14.65 0.53 4.99
CA ASP A 41 14.56 1.97 4.71
C ASP A 41 13.12 2.50 4.73
N ALA A 42 12.12 1.61 4.72
CA ALA A 42 10.71 1.95 4.87
C ALA A 42 9.88 0.72 5.31
N ILE A 43 8.77 0.96 6.00
CA ILE A 43 7.79 -0.06 6.38
C ILE A 43 6.53 0.09 5.53
N VAL A 44 6.05 -1.00 4.93
CA VAL A 44 4.74 -1.06 4.30
C VAL A 44 3.79 -1.81 5.24
N ILE A 45 2.82 -1.09 5.80
CA ILE A 45 1.77 -1.64 6.67
C ILE A 45 0.49 -1.89 5.87
N CYS A 46 -0.26 -2.91 6.22
CA CYS A 46 -1.53 -3.26 5.56
C CYS A 46 -1.43 -3.40 4.04
N GLY A 47 -0.28 -3.87 3.53
CA GLY A 47 -0.16 -4.35 2.16
C GLY A 47 -0.80 -5.73 1.99
N THR A 48 -0.60 -6.38 0.84
CA THR A 48 -1.09 -7.74 0.58
C THR A 48 -0.50 -8.75 1.59
N THR A 49 0.77 -8.60 1.95
CA THR A 49 1.43 -9.43 2.97
C THR A 49 0.81 -9.25 4.36
N GLY A 50 0.32 -8.05 4.66
CA GLY A 50 -0.39 -7.72 5.90
C GLY A 50 -1.88 -8.07 5.86
N GLU A 51 -2.35 -8.80 4.85
CA GLU A 51 -3.72 -9.32 4.75
C GLU A 51 -4.81 -8.25 4.88
N SER A 52 -4.56 -7.05 4.34
CA SER A 52 -5.46 -5.88 4.47
C SER A 52 -6.92 -6.16 4.08
N ALA A 53 -7.14 -7.05 3.11
CA ALA A 53 -8.50 -7.42 2.68
C ALA A 53 -9.27 -8.28 3.72
N ALA A 54 -8.59 -8.81 4.73
CA ALA A 54 -9.18 -9.59 5.82
C ALA A 54 -9.43 -8.75 7.08
N LEU A 55 -8.87 -7.54 7.16
CA LEU A 55 -9.11 -6.62 8.27
C LEU A 55 -10.43 -5.88 8.07
N ASN A 56 -11.19 -5.68 9.13
CA ASN A 56 -12.30 -4.74 9.09
C ASN A 56 -11.77 -3.29 9.05
N HIS A 57 -12.66 -2.31 8.85
CA HIS A 57 -12.27 -0.91 8.67
C HIS A 57 -11.48 -0.36 9.88
N GLU A 58 -12.00 -0.58 11.08
CA GLU A 58 -11.40 -0.08 12.32
C GLU A 58 -10.02 -0.72 12.57
N GLU A 59 -9.89 -2.02 12.37
CA GLU A 59 -8.62 -2.75 12.50
C GLU A 59 -7.58 -2.23 11.50
N HIS A 60 -7.99 -2.01 10.26
CA HIS A 60 -7.10 -1.51 9.21
C HIS A 60 -6.53 -0.13 9.57
N VAL A 61 -7.40 0.80 9.94
CA VAL A 61 -7.00 2.16 10.35
C VAL A 61 -6.14 2.13 11.60
N GLU A 62 -6.48 1.30 12.59
CA GLU A 62 -5.72 1.20 13.83
C GLU A 62 -4.33 0.60 13.60
N CYS A 63 -4.19 -0.38 12.71
CA CYS A 63 -2.87 -0.89 12.29
C CYS A 63 -2.00 0.21 11.69
N ILE A 64 -2.56 1.08 10.85
CA ILE A 64 -1.84 2.22 10.25
C ILE A 64 -1.43 3.20 11.35
N ARG A 65 -2.35 3.62 12.22
CA ARG A 65 -2.06 4.55 13.33
C ARG A 65 -0.98 4.01 14.25
N PHE A 66 -1.10 2.74 14.61
CA PHE A 66 -0.11 2.07 15.45
C PHE A 66 1.26 2.06 14.79
N ALA A 67 1.35 1.65 13.52
CA ALA A 67 2.61 1.58 12.80
C ALA A 67 3.28 2.97 12.70
N VAL A 68 2.53 4.02 12.35
CA VAL A 68 3.04 5.40 12.29
C VAL A 68 3.56 5.85 13.67
N LYS A 69 2.76 5.66 14.71
CA LYS A 69 3.11 6.05 16.08
C LYS A 69 4.32 5.28 16.59
N HIS A 70 4.36 3.96 16.40
CA HIS A 70 5.43 3.09 16.90
C HIS A 70 6.73 3.31 16.14
N THR A 71 6.68 3.48 14.82
CA THR A 71 7.84 3.80 13.99
C THR A 71 8.48 5.13 14.40
N ALA A 72 7.68 6.08 14.86
CA ALA A 72 8.12 7.38 15.38
C ALA A 72 9.09 8.11 14.43
N LYS A 73 8.81 8.08 13.12
CA LYS A 73 9.61 8.70 12.06
C LYS A 73 11.06 8.17 11.94
N ARG A 74 11.38 7.01 12.52
CA ARG A 74 12.70 6.37 12.32
C ARG A 74 12.92 5.97 10.87
N VAL A 75 11.85 5.53 10.19
CA VAL A 75 11.78 5.29 8.75
C VAL A 75 10.40 5.71 8.24
N PRO A 76 10.21 5.97 6.94
CA PRO A 76 8.88 6.24 6.38
C PRO A 76 7.93 5.05 6.54
N VAL A 77 6.65 5.36 6.78
CA VAL A 77 5.55 4.38 6.82
C VAL A 77 4.68 4.56 5.58
N ILE A 78 4.57 3.52 4.79
CA ILE A 78 3.74 3.44 3.59
C ILE A 78 2.49 2.64 3.93
N ALA A 79 1.32 3.27 3.85
CA ALA A 79 0.05 2.62 4.17
C ALA A 79 -0.57 1.96 2.95
N GLY A 80 -0.87 0.68 3.03
CA GLY A 80 -1.64 -0.05 2.02
C GLY A 80 -3.12 0.30 2.14
N THR A 81 -3.62 1.15 1.24
CA THR A 81 -5.00 1.65 1.25
C THR A 81 -5.77 1.34 -0.03
N GLY A 82 -5.14 0.59 -0.95
CA GLY A 82 -5.78 0.16 -2.20
C GLY A 82 -6.95 -0.80 -1.95
N SER A 83 -8.03 -0.60 -2.69
CA SER A 83 -9.22 -1.43 -2.66
C SER A 83 -9.80 -1.59 -4.07
N ASN A 84 -10.68 -2.56 -4.25
CA ASN A 84 -11.50 -2.70 -5.45
C ASN A 84 -12.77 -1.81 -5.42
N ASP A 85 -13.04 -1.16 -4.30
CA ASP A 85 -14.02 -0.10 -4.11
C ASP A 85 -13.31 1.25 -4.04
N THR A 86 -13.62 2.15 -4.99
CA THR A 86 -12.98 3.46 -5.08
C THR A 86 -13.35 4.37 -3.89
N ALA A 87 -14.60 4.31 -3.42
CA ALA A 87 -15.05 5.13 -2.30
C ALA A 87 -14.35 4.71 -1.00
N PHE A 88 -14.27 3.41 -0.74
CA PHE A 88 -13.55 2.87 0.40
C PHE A 88 -12.03 3.17 0.33
N ALA A 89 -11.42 3.05 -0.86
CA ALA A 89 -10.00 3.39 -1.04
C ALA A 89 -9.73 4.88 -0.74
N ILE A 90 -10.65 5.78 -1.10
CA ILE A 90 -10.54 7.21 -0.77
C ILE A 90 -10.67 7.43 0.74
N GLU A 91 -11.65 6.82 1.37
CA GLU A 91 -11.92 6.95 2.81
C GLU A 91 -10.69 6.53 3.63
N ILE A 92 -10.22 5.30 3.44
CA ILE A 92 -9.07 4.78 4.19
C ILE A 92 -7.75 5.50 3.85
N SER A 93 -7.62 6.05 2.63
CA SER A 93 -6.46 6.86 2.25
C SER A 93 -6.41 8.19 3.00
N LYS A 94 -7.56 8.84 3.23
CA LYS A 94 -7.65 10.05 4.05
C LYS A 94 -7.33 9.77 5.51
N GLU A 95 -7.85 8.67 6.05
CA GLU A 95 -7.55 8.27 7.44
C GLU A 95 -6.08 7.90 7.63
N ALA A 96 -5.44 7.30 6.63
CA ALA A 96 -4.00 7.05 6.64
C ALA A 96 -3.19 8.36 6.61
N GLU A 97 -3.63 9.35 5.84
CA GLU A 97 -3.04 10.69 5.82
C GLU A 97 -3.19 11.39 7.17
N GLU A 98 -4.39 11.35 7.76
CA GLU A 98 -4.67 11.89 9.10
C GLU A 98 -3.85 11.18 10.19
N ALA A 99 -3.61 9.89 10.05
CA ALA A 99 -2.75 9.11 10.94
C ALA A 99 -1.27 9.49 10.84
N GLY A 100 -0.87 10.19 9.76
CA GLY A 100 0.50 10.67 9.55
C GLY A 100 1.38 9.70 8.77
N ALA A 101 0.82 8.84 7.93
CA ALA A 101 1.56 8.03 6.96
C ALA A 101 2.40 8.93 6.02
N ASP A 102 3.46 8.40 5.44
CA ASP A 102 4.36 9.16 4.56
C ASP A 102 4.04 8.94 3.07
N ALA A 103 3.37 7.84 2.74
CA ALA A 103 2.87 7.52 1.40
C ALA A 103 1.75 6.47 1.44
N LEU A 104 1.07 6.29 0.31
CA LEU A 104 0.01 5.30 0.13
C LEU A 104 0.45 4.24 -0.88
N LEU A 105 0.18 2.96 -0.60
CA LEU A 105 0.34 1.85 -1.53
C LEU A 105 -1.05 1.44 -2.04
N LEU A 106 -1.27 1.61 -3.34
CA LEU A 106 -2.56 1.38 -3.99
C LEU A 106 -2.48 0.19 -4.93
N VAL A 107 -2.96 -0.98 -4.48
CA VAL A 107 -3.08 -2.16 -5.33
C VAL A 107 -4.10 -1.93 -6.45
N THR A 108 -3.88 -2.50 -7.62
CA THR A 108 -4.90 -2.47 -8.69
C THR A 108 -6.19 -3.14 -8.21
N PRO A 109 -7.39 -2.59 -8.57
CA PRO A 109 -8.67 -3.18 -8.20
C PRO A 109 -8.71 -4.67 -8.54
N TYR A 110 -8.94 -5.49 -7.55
CA TYR A 110 -8.98 -6.95 -7.63
C TYR A 110 -10.42 -7.46 -7.69
N TYR A 111 -10.61 -8.74 -8.06
CA TYR A 111 -11.89 -9.45 -8.12
C TYR A 111 -12.83 -8.93 -9.21
N ASN A 112 -13.36 -7.70 -9.14
CA ASN A 112 -14.33 -7.12 -10.06
C ASN A 112 -13.74 -6.67 -11.41
N LYS A 113 -12.42 -6.72 -11.60
CA LYS A 113 -11.66 -6.48 -12.84
C LYS A 113 -12.13 -5.25 -13.62
N THR A 114 -11.38 -4.18 -13.58
CA THR A 114 -11.68 -2.95 -14.30
C THR A 114 -10.95 -2.87 -15.66
N SER A 115 -11.38 -1.94 -16.53
CA SER A 115 -10.70 -1.58 -17.77
C SER A 115 -9.53 -0.60 -17.53
N GLN A 116 -8.68 -0.38 -18.52
CA GLN A 116 -7.59 0.60 -18.41
C GLN A 116 -8.12 2.03 -18.16
N ALA A 117 -9.22 2.41 -18.80
CA ALA A 117 -9.89 3.69 -18.52
C ALA A 117 -10.45 3.74 -17.09
N GLY A 118 -10.97 2.63 -16.59
CA GLY A 118 -11.42 2.51 -15.21
C GLY A 118 -10.28 2.63 -14.21
N LEU A 119 -9.09 2.06 -14.50
CA LEU A 119 -7.88 2.26 -13.68
C LEU A 119 -7.49 3.74 -13.61
N ILE A 120 -7.51 4.45 -14.74
CA ILE A 120 -7.21 5.89 -14.77
C ILE A 120 -8.21 6.64 -13.89
N ALA A 121 -9.51 6.39 -14.03
CA ALA A 121 -10.55 7.05 -13.25
C ALA A 121 -10.41 6.76 -11.75
N HIS A 122 -10.18 5.49 -11.37
CA HIS A 122 -10.01 5.02 -10.00
C HIS A 122 -8.84 5.73 -9.31
N TYR A 123 -7.64 5.64 -9.89
CA TYR A 123 -6.45 6.24 -9.29
C TYR A 123 -6.49 7.77 -9.29
N THR A 124 -7.10 8.38 -10.33
CA THR A 124 -7.29 9.83 -10.37
C THR A 124 -8.21 10.30 -9.25
N ALA A 125 -9.29 9.57 -8.98
CA ALA A 125 -10.21 9.91 -7.90
C ALA A 125 -9.52 9.84 -6.53
N ILE A 126 -8.72 8.80 -6.27
CA ILE A 126 -7.96 8.66 -5.02
C ILE A 126 -6.91 9.78 -4.91
N ALA A 127 -6.10 9.98 -5.96
CA ALA A 127 -5.04 10.97 -5.97
C ALA A 127 -5.55 12.41 -5.78
N ASN A 128 -6.76 12.72 -6.24
CA ASN A 128 -7.37 14.04 -6.02
C ASN A 128 -7.97 14.22 -4.62
N ALA A 129 -8.11 13.15 -3.86
CA ALA A 129 -8.74 13.18 -2.53
C ALA A 129 -7.74 13.31 -1.38
N VAL A 130 -6.44 13.13 -1.64
CA VAL A 130 -5.35 13.13 -0.66
C VAL A 130 -4.19 14.00 -1.13
N THR A 131 -3.24 14.29 -0.23
CA THR A 131 -2.02 15.05 -0.56
C THR A 131 -0.75 14.17 -0.52
N LEU A 132 -0.85 12.96 0.01
CA LEU A 132 0.27 12.03 0.12
C LEU A 132 0.69 11.45 -1.24
N PRO A 133 1.98 11.13 -1.41
CA PRO A 133 2.46 10.37 -2.56
C PRO A 133 1.74 9.01 -2.67
N CYS A 134 1.28 8.69 -3.88
CA CYS A 134 0.62 7.43 -4.19
C CYS A 134 1.57 6.49 -4.94
N ILE A 135 1.73 5.27 -4.47
CA ILE A 135 2.52 4.21 -5.10
C ILE A 135 1.53 3.18 -5.68
N ILE A 136 1.51 3.04 -7.00
CA ILE A 136 0.67 2.02 -7.65
C ILE A 136 1.34 0.66 -7.56
N TYR A 137 0.62 -0.32 -7.05
CA TYR A 137 1.06 -1.71 -6.95
C TYR A 137 0.32 -2.58 -7.96
N ASN A 138 1.06 -3.07 -8.96
CA ASN A 138 0.55 -3.92 -10.04
C ASN A 138 0.96 -5.37 -9.82
N VAL A 139 0.00 -6.23 -9.53
CA VAL A 139 0.22 -7.67 -9.26
C VAL A 139 -0.81 -8.53 -9.99
N PRO A 140 -0.69 -8.67 -11.32
CA PRO A 140 -1.69 -9.31 -12.16
C PRO A 140 -2.04 -10.75 -11.74
N SER A 141 -1.10 -11.47 -11.17
CA SER A 141 -1.30 -12.84 -10.67
C SER A 141 -2.33 -12.93 -9.53
N ARG A 142 -2.49 -11.85 -8.74
CA ARG A 142 -3.44 -11.78 -7.64
C ARG A 142 -4.72 -11.03 -8.01
N THR A 143 -4.60 -9.94 -8.76
CA THR A 143 -5.73 -9.06 -9.07
C THR A 143 -6.50 -9.47 -10.32
N GLY A 144 -5.86 -10.20 -11.24
CA GLY A 144 -6.40 -10.52 -12.56
C GLY A 144 -6.48 -9.30 -13.50
N VAL A 145 -5.87 -8.19 -13.10
CA VAL A 145 -5.79 -6.94 -13.88
C VAL A 145 -4.33 -6.55 -14.04
N ASN A 146 -3.91 -6.27 -15.26
CA ASN A 146 -2.57 -5.80 -15.57
C ASN A 146 -2.60 -4.32 -16.01
N LEU A 147 -1.91 -3.48 -15.29
CA LEU A 147 -1.73 -2.08 -15.65
C LEU A 147 -0.80 -1.96 -16.85
N GLN A 148 -1.31 -1.42 -17.94
CA GLN A 148 -0.54 -1.26 -19.18
C GLN A 148 0.42 -0.07 -19.09
N PRO A 149 1.58 -0.10 -19.78
CA PRO A 149 2.54 1.02 -19.78
C PRO A 149 1.92 2.36 -20.20
N ALA A 150 1.02 2.35 -21.19
CA ALA A 150 0.32 3.56 -21.64
C ALA A 150 -0.58 4.15 -20.55
N THR A 151 -1.27 3.31 -19.79
CA THR A 151 -2.09 3.72 -18.63
C THR A 151 -1.22 4.30 -17.53
N LEU A 152 -0.08 3.67 -17.24
CA LEU A 152 0.87 4.19 -16.27
C LEU A 152 1.41 5.56 -16.71
N ALA A 153 1.72 5.75 -17.98
CA ALA A 153 2.18 7.04 -18.50
C ALA A 153 1.15 8.16 -18.33
N GLU A 154 -0.16 7.86 -18.47
CA GLU A 154 -1.23 8.82 -18.17
C GLU A 154 -1.28 9.16 -16.66
N LEU A 155 -1.24 8.15 -15.82
CA LEU A 155 -1.27 8.33 -14.37
C LEU A 155 -0.04 9.11 -13.84
N ALA A 156 1.12 8.93 -14.47
CA ALA A 156 2.34 9.67 -14.12
C ALA A 156 2.25 11.19 -14.33
N LYS A 157 1.27 11.66 -15.10
CA LYS A 157 0.99 13.10 -15.28
C LYS A 157 0.29 13.74 -14.08
N LEU A 158 -0.31 12.95 -13.19
CA LEU A 158 -0.95 13.46 -11.99
C LEU A 158 0.06 14.15 -11.07
N PRO A 159 -0.33 15.23 -10.35
CA PRO A 159 0.58 16.01 -9.50
C PRO A 159 1.23 15.18 -8.41
N LEU A 160 0.51 14.21 -7.83
CA LEU A 160 1.01 13.30 -6.82
C LEU A 160 1.96 12.28 -7.48
N SER A 161 3.09 12.06 -6.85
CA SER A 161 4.14 11.18 -7.35
C SER A 161 3.65 9.75 -7.35
N LEU A 162 3.22 9.27 -8.50
CA LEU A 162 2.93 7.85 -8.69
C LEU A 162 4.24 7.13 -8.99
N ILE A 163 4.67 6.30 -8.06
CA ILE A 163 5.73 5.32 -8.26
C ILE A 163 5.03 4.00 -8.57
N HIS A 164 5.49 3.30 -9.60
CA HIS A 164 4.97 1.98 -9.97
C HIS A 164 5.87 0.89 -9.40
N ILE A 165 5.27 -0.05 -8.66
CA ILE A 165 5.91 -1.28 -8.20
C ILE A 165 5.19 -2.45 -8.85
N SER A 166 5.95 -3.34 -9.51
CA SER A 166 5.45 -4.61 -10.03
C SER A 166 6.20 -5.74 -9.37
N GLU A 167 5.50 -6.80 -8.99
CA GLU A 167 6.16 -8.05 -8.65
C GLU A 167 6.81 -8.62 -9.91
N PRO A 168 8.07 -9.09 -9.83
CA PRO A 168 8.70 -9.74 -10.96
C PRO A 168 7.88 -10.98 -11.33
N THR A 169 7.43 -11.06 -12.57
CA THR A 169 6.91 -12.30 -13.13
C THR A 169 8.05 -13.30 -13.16
N ARG A 170 8.00 -14.32 -12.29
CA ARG A 170 8.93 -15.45 -12.42
C ARG A 170 8.73 -16.04 -13.80
N PRO A 171 9.79 -16.16 -14.64
CA PRO A 171 9.65 -16.92 -15.85
C PRO A 171 9.19 -18.33 -15.43
N ARG A 172 8.08 -18.80 -16.00
CA ARG A 172 7.70 -20.20 -15.87
C ARG A 172 8.84 -20.98 -16.49
N LEU A 173 9.61 -21.69 -15.68
CA LEU A 173 10.48 -22.75 -16.17
C LEU A 173 9.52 -23.78 -16.76
N ILE A 174 9.47 -23.83 -18.09
CA ILE A 174 8.80 -24.89 -18.84
C ILE A 174 9.68 -26.10 -18.62
N SER A 175 9.22 -27.02 -17.77
CA SER A 175 9.77 -28.37 -17.66
C SER A 175 9.28 -29.21 -18.81
#